data_88806b56a790e2fd49c410355a772bab
#
_entry.id   88806b56a790e2fd49c410355a772bab
#
_cell.length_a   1.000
_cell.length_b   1.000
_cell.length_c   1.000
_cell.angle_alpha   90.00
_cell.angle_beta   90.00
_cell.angle_gamma   90.00
#
_symmetry.space_group_name_H-M   'P 1'
#
loop_
_entity.id
_entity.type
_entity.pdbx_description
1 polymer ?
#
loop_
_entity_poly.entity_id
_entity_poly.type
_entity_poly.pdbx_seq_one_letter_code
_entity_poly.pdbx_strand_id
1 'polypeptide(L)'
;MIKLNENIRYLRKKKGWTQDKFSKKIGIKRSLVGAYEEGRADPRLSNLLKIASTFSISLDNILTKDVKKIPKNDLLSSQNEKVKVLSITVDNNETENIELINEKASAGYLNSYSDFEFIENLPRFQLPFLKSSGTHRAFEIKGDSMLPLNPGSIVIGKYLDSFEYIKNNKTYIILTKNDGVIYKRVSLDDEGKIKLISDNIIYKPYSISLNEIIEIWEAIGFYSHDLPKPNETIHSLKSVVENIQSDIDSIKNKIS
;
A
#
# COMPACT_ATOMS: atom_id res chain seq x y z
N MET A 1 -25.22 -17.76 15.76
CA MET A 1 -26.53 -17.21 15.38
C MET A 1 -26.25 -15.89 14.66
N ILE A 2 -26.69 -15.75 13.44
CA ILE A 2 -26.46 -14.55 12.59
C ILE A 2 -27.23 -13.38 13.22
N LYS A 3 -26.54 -12.26 13.50
CA LYS A 3 -27.12 -11.07 14.12
C LYS A 3 -27.32 -9.92 13.12
N LEU A 4 -27.59 -10.26 11.86
CA LEU A 4 -27.68 -9.28 10.77
C LEU A 4 -28.64 -8.13 11.06
N ASN A 5 -29.82 -8.44 11.57
CA ASN A 5 -30.84 -7.45 11.93
C ASN A 5 -30.38 -6.48 13.01
N GLU A 6 -29.71 -6.99 14.06
CA GLU A 6 -29.13 -6.15 15.11
C GLU A 6 -27.99 -5.29 14.60
N ASN A 7 -27.15 -5.86 13.73
CA ASN A 7 -26.03 -5.17 13.11
C ASN A 7 -26.50 -3.99 12.24
N ILE A 8 -27.48 -4.22 11.36
CA ILE A 8 -28.08 -3.16 10.52
C ILE A 8 -28.63 -2.01 11.40
N ARG A 9 -29.42 -2.37 12.42
CA ARG A 9 -30.01 -1.41 13.36
C ARG A 9 -28.96 -0.60 14.11
N TYR A 10 -27.90 -1.28 14.58
CA TYR A 10 -26.79 -0.63 15.29
C TYR A 10 -26.04 0.36 14.40
N LEU A 11 -25.65 -0.06 13.19
CA LEU A 11 -24.91 0.77 12.24
C LEU A 11 -25.69 2.03 11.86
N ARG A 12 -26.99 1.89 11.59
CA ARG A 12 -27.86 3.02 11.31
C ARG A 12 -27.91 4.01 12.49
N LYS A 13 -28.14 3.49 13.72
CA LYS A 13 -28.17 4.33 14.93
C LYS A 13 -26.83 5.00 15.19
N LYS A 14 -25.72 4.32 14.99
CA LYS A 14 -24.35 4.88 15.14
C LYS A 14 -24.10 6.06 14.20
N LYS A 15 -24.74 6.08 13.01
CA LYS A 15 -24.69 7.21 12.07
C LYS A 15 -25.75 8.29 12.39
N GLY A 16 -26.57 8.15 13.43
CA GLY A 16 -27.64 9.08 13.77
C GLY A 16 -28.78 9.14 12.74
N TRP A 17 -28.98 8.09 11.93
CA TRP A 17 -29.99 8.10 10.88
C TRP A 17 -31.33 7.52 11.34
N THR A 18 -32.43 8.13 10.89
CA THR A 18 -33.77 7.52 10.95
C THR A 18 -33.88 6.41 9.91
N GLN A 19 -34.86 5.51 10.08
CA GLN A 19 -35.14 4.48 9.05
C GLN A 19 -35.51 5.09 7.69
N ASP A 20 -36.18 6.23 7.67
CA ASP A 20 -36.51 6.94 6.43
C ASP A 20 -35.24 7.49 5.75
N LYS A 21 -34.36 8.16 6.52
CA LYS A 21 -33.09 8.66 5.98
C LYS A 21 -32.21 7.54 5.44
N PHE A 22 -32.17 6.40 6.13
CA PHE A 22 -31.39 5.22 5.70
C PHE A 22 -31.99 4.59 4.44
N SER A 23 -33.32 4.42 4.39
CA SER A 23 -34.00 3.85 3.22
C SER A 23 -33.75 4.65 1.93
N LYS A 24 -33.77 5.98 2.04
CA LYS A 24 -33.44 6.90 0.93
C LYS A 24 -31.99 6.73 0.45
N LYS A 25 -31.04 6.55 1.39
CA LYS A 25 -29.62 6.37 1.05
C LYS A 25 -29.33 5.07 0.28
N ILE A 26 -30.03 4.00 0.61
CA ILE A 26 -29.84 2.69 -0.05
C ILE A 26 -30.84 2.43 -1.17
N GLY A 27 -31.78 3.35 -1.40
CA GLY A 27 -32.75 3.26 -2.49
C GLY A 27 -33.78 2.15 -2.33
N ILE A 28 -34.30 1.93 -1.10
CA ILE A 28 -35.37 0.96 -0.81
C ILE A 28 -36.52 1.59 -0.03
N LYS A 29 -37.65 0.89 0.06
CA LYS A 29 -38.79 1.36 0.87
C LYS A 29 -38.45 1.32 2.37
N ARG A 30 -38.89 2.33 3.15
CA ARG A 30 -38.72 2.37 4.62
C ARG A 30 -39.23 1.13 5.31
N SER A 31 -40.36 0.57 4.85
CA SER A 31 -40.94 -0.67 5.41
C SER A 31 -40.01 -1.87 5.34
N LEU A 32 -39.18 -1.97 4.29
CA LEU A 32 -38.15 -3.00 4.15
C LEU A 32 -37.02 -2.82 5.17
N VAL A 33 -36.61 -1.56 5.43
CA VAL A 33 -35.60 -1.29 6.49
C VAL A 33 -36.14 -1.75 7.84
N GLY A 34 -37.40 -1.43 8.17
CA GLY A 34 -38.04 -1.89 9.40
C GLY A 34 -38.07 -3.41 9.50
N ALA A 35 -38.48 -4.10 8.41
CA ALA A 35 -38.53 -5.56 8.36
C ALA A 35 -37.14 -6.20 8.57
N TYR A 36 -36.08 -5.64 7.99
CA TYR A 36 -34.70 -6.11 8.16
C TYR A 36 -34.21 -5.92 9.59
N GLU A 37 -34.45 -4.77 10.21
CA GLU A 37 -34.02 -4.46 11.57
C GLU A 37 -34.78 -5.25 12.65
N GLU A 38 -36.01 -5.67 12.36
CA GLU A 38 -36.84 -6.48 13.22
C GLU A 38 -36.66 -8.00 12.99
N GLY A 39 -35.88 -8.39 11.98
CA GLY A 39 -35.66 -9.79 11.65
C GLY A 39 -36.86 -10.48 11.01
N ARG A 40 -37.86 -9.69 10.52
CA ARG A 40 -39.06 -10.21 9.82
C ARG A 40 -38.80 -10.59 8.39
N ALA A 41 -37.71 -10.09 7.80
CA ALA A 41 -37.25 -10.42 6.45
C ALA A 41 -35.73 -10.26 6.34
N ASP A 42 -35.11 -11.06 5.49
CA ASP A 42 -33.70 -10.92 5.16
C ASP A 42 -33.52 -10.05 3.91
N PRO A 43 -32.48 -9.20 3.86
CA PRO A 43 -32.17 -8.46 2.68
C PRO A 43 -31.78 -9.39 1.51
N ARG A 44 -32.31 -9.12 0.32
CA ARG A 44 -31.77 -9.74 -0.91
C ARG A 44 -30.31 -9.32 -1.06
N LEU A 45 -29.50 -10.15 -1.73
CA LEU A 45 -28.07 -9.92 -1.91
C LEU A 45 -27.74 -8.50 -2.44
N SER A 46 -28.55 -8.01 -3.40
CA SER A 46 -28.39 -6.65 -3.94
C SER A 46 -28.58 -5.54 -2.90
N ASN A 47 -29.54 -5.71 -1.99
CA ASN A 47 -29.79 -4.77 -0.90
C ASN A 47 -28.72 -4.91 0.20
N LEU A 48 -28.27 -6.12 0.48
CA LEU A 48 -27.21 -6.38 1.44
C LEU A 48 -25.88 -5.72 1.00
N LEU A 49 -25.54 -5.81 -0.29
CA LEU A 49 -24.37 -5.12 -0.88
C LEU A 49 -24.50 -3.61 -0.70
N LYS A 50 -25.68 -3.01 -0.96
CA LYS A 50 -25.92 -1.58 -0.77
C LYS A 50 -25.79 -1.19 0.72
N ILE A 51 -26.29 -2.01 1.64
CA ILE A 51 -26.17 -1.79 3.09
C ILE A 51 -24.69 -1.84 3.49
N ALA A 52 -23.98 -2.87 3.09
CA ALA A 52 -22.55 -3.04 3.39
C ALA A 52 -21.73 -1.87 2.89
N SER A 53 -21.91 -1.45 1.63
CA SER A 53 -21.21 -0.29 1.04
C SER A 53 -21.56 1.02 1.74
N THR A 54 -22.82 1.25 2.11
CA THR A 54 -23.27 2.46 2.78
C THR A 54 -22.66 2.64 4.17
N PHE A 55 -22.41 1.54 4.87
CA PHE A 55 -21.78 1.55 6.20
C PHE A 55 -20.30 1.29 6.16
N SER A 56 -19.74 1.04 4.98
CA SER A 56 -18.32 0.76 4.86
C SER A 56 -17.90 -0.45 5.70
N ILE A 57 -18.61 -1.56 5.55
CA ILE A 57 -18.39 -2.81 6.28
C ILE A 57 -18.42 -3.99 5.31
N SER A 58 -17.60 -5.02 5.52
CA SER A 58 -17.65 -6.23 4.69
C SER A 58 -18.93 -7.01 4.91
N LEU A 59 -19.32 -7.79 3.87
CA LEU A 59 -20.42 -8.73 3.99
C LEU A 59 -20.15 -9.78 5.08
N ASP A 60 -18.93 -10.25 5.19
CA ASP A 60 -18.55 -11.21 6.23
C ASP A 60 -18.76 -10.60 7.62
N ASN A 61 -18.23 -9.41 7.88
CA ASN A 61 -18.38 -8.77 9.18
C ASN A 61 -19.84 -8.50 9.55
N ILE A 62 -20.67 -8.00 8.61
CA ILE A 62 -22.09 -7.71 8.91
C ILE A 62 -22.91 -8.98 9.11
N LEU A 63 -22.53 -10.09 8.46
CA LEU A 63 -23.24 -11.36 8.56
C LEU A 63 -22.79 -12.22 9.75
N THR A 64 -21.48 -12.27 10.02
CA THR A 64 -20.91 -13.28 10.93
C THR A 64 -20.52 -12.73 12.29
N LYS A 65 -20.16 -11.44 12.40
CA LYS A 65 -19.64 -10.83 13.62
C LYS A 65 -20.66 -9.92 14.32
N ASP A 66 -20.50 -9.74 15.61
CA ASP A 66 -21.21 -8.71 16.38
C ASP A 66 -20.51 -7.37 16.16
N VAL A 67 -21.09 -6.54 15.28
CA VAL A 67 -20.50 -5.26 14.86
C VAL A 67 -20.29 -4.27 16.02
N LYS A 68 -21.00 -4.47 17.15
CA LYS A 68 -20.82 -3.66 18.37
C LYS A 68 -19.45 -3.90 19.02
N LYS A 69 -18.88 -5.08 18.83
CA LYS A 69 -17.63 -5.53 19.46
C LYS A 69 -16.41 -5.34 18.56
N ILE A 70 -16.60 -4.95 17.29
CA ILE A 70 -15.51 -4.75 16.36
C ILE A 70 -14.86 -3.38 16.63
N PRO A 71 -13.54 -3.30 16.88
CA PRO A 71 -12.81 -2.03 16.99
C PRO A 71 -13.03 -1.16 15.75
N LYS A 72 -12.97 0.18 15.91
CA LYS A 72 -13.21 1.10 14.77
C LYS A 72 -12.26 0.85 13.58
N ASN A 73 -11.03 0.47 13.86
CA ASN A 73 -10.04 0.18 12.83
C ASN A 73 -10.37 -1.08 12.02
N ASP A 74 -10.92 -2.12 12.67
CA ASP A 74 -11.29 -3.37 12.00
C ASP A 74 -12.59 -3.27 11.19
N LEU A 75 -13.44 -2.28 11.48
CA LEU A 75 -14.61 -1.98 10.65
C LEU A 75 -14.23 -1.40 9.29
N LEU A 76 -13.08 -0.70 9.22
CA LEU A 76 -12.56 -0.07 8.02
C LEU A 76 -11.64 -1.02 7.23
N SER A 77 -11.06 -2.03 7.86
CA SER A 77 -10.16 -3.00 7.21
C SER A 77 -10.83 -3.76 6.07
N SER A 78 -12.15 -3.88 6.11
CA SER A 78 -12.91 -4.59 5.07
C SER A 78 -13.33 -3.73 3.87
N GLN A 79 -13.06 -2.42 3.85
CA GLN A 79 -13.41 -1.60 2.67
C GLN A 79 -12.38 -1.64 1.55
N ASN A 80 -11.16 -2.11 1.82
CA ASN A 80 -10.10 -2.18 0.83
C ASN A 80 -9.77 -3.60 0.36
N GLU A 81 -10.44 -4.62 0.87
CA GLU A 81 -10.47 -5.92 0.21
C GLU A 81 -11.46 -5.90 -0.97
N LYS A 82 -11.25 -5.05 -1.95
CA LYS A 82 -11.46 -5.48 -3.32
C LYS A 82 -10.55 -6.69 -3.45
N VAL A 83 -11.13 -7.85 -3.69
CA VAL A 83 -10.35 -9.01 -4.15
C VAL A 83 -9.57 -8.49 -5.35
N LYS A 84 -8.33 -8.09 -5.13
CA LYS A 84 -7.45 -7.68 -6.21
C LYS A 84 -6.95 -8.99 -6.80
N VAL A 85 -7.50 -9.32 -7.97
CA VAL A 85 -6.94 -10.41 -8.76
C VAL A 85 -5.62 -9.88 -9.31
N LEU A 86 -4.53 -10.34 -8.74
CA LEU A 86 -3.20 -10.07 -9.27
C LEU A 86 -2.96 -11.05 -10.42
N SER A 87 -2.78 -10.52 -11.62
CA SER A 87 -2.38 -11.36 -12.75
C SER A 87 -0.93 -11.79 -12.55
N ILE A 88 -0.69 -13.09 -12.50
CA ILE A 88 0.64 -13.71 -12.36
C ILE A 88 0.92 -14.59 -13.56
N THR A 89 2.19 -14.75 -13.90
CA THR A 89 2.63 -15.73 -14.88
C THR A 89 3.45 -16.83 -14.20
N VAL A 90 3.34 -18.05 -14.71
CA VAL A 90 4.11 -19.20 -14.21
C VAL A 90 4.96 -19.79 -15.33
N ASP A 91 6.02 -20.49 -14.98
CA ASP A 91 6.82 -21.28 -15.94
C ASP A 91 6.22 -22.70 -16.12
N ASN A 92 6.90 -23.52 -16.91
CA ASN A 92 6.50 -24.91 -17.18
C ASN A 92 6.52 -25.80 -15.91
N ASN A 93 7.14 -25.35 -14.82
CA ASN A 93 7.22 -26.06 -13.54
C ASN A 93 6.26 -25.46 -12.50
N GLU A 94 5.28 -24.65 -12.90
CA GLU A 94 4.33 -23.95 -12.04
C GLU A 94 4.99 -22.97 -11.05
N THR A 95 6.22 -22.52 -11.34
CA THR A 95 6.91 -21.50 -10.54
C THR A 95 6.50 -20.12 -11.01
N GLU A 96 6.12 -19.23 -10.08
CA GLU A 96 5.80 -17.84 -10.42
C GLU A 96 7.01 -17.13 -11.02
N ASN A 97 6.78 -16.40 -12.11
CA ASN A 97 7.75 -15.48 -12.67
C ASN A 97 7.70 -14.14 -11.93
N ILE A 98 8.77 -13.36 -12.10
CA ILE A 98 8.86 -11.97 -11.65
C ILE A 98 8.78 -11.11 -12.91
N GLU A 99 7.64 -10.47 -13.13
CA GLU A 99 7.46 -9.55 -14.25
C GLU A 99 8.20 -8.24 -13.98
N LEU A 100 8.89 -7.73 -15.00
CA LEU A 100 9.62 -6.47 -14.95
C LEU A 100 8.78 -5.32 -15.52
N ILE A 101 8.42 -4.38 -14.67
CA ILE A 101 7.80 -3.12 -15.03
C ILE A 101 8.92 -2.12 -15.31
N ASN A 102 9.35 -2.05 -16.57
CA ASN A 102 10.33 -1.06 -17.00
C ASN A 102 9.69 0.32 -17.20
N GLU A 103 10.50 1.33 -17.48
CA GLU A 103 10.02 2.69 -17.68
C GLU A 103 8.92 2.81 -18.74
N LYS A 104 9.08 2.11 -19.87
CA LYS A 104 8.11 2.13 -20.97
C LYS A 104 6.80 1.46 -20.60
N ALA A 105 6.84 0.39 -19.82
CA ALA A 105 5.67 -0.35 -19.36
C ALA A 105 4.92 0.35 -18.22
N SER A 106 5.58 1.25 -17.48
CA SER A 106 5.04 1.85 -16.27
C SER A 106 3.70 2.59 -16.50
N ALA A 107 3.56 3.36 -17.58
CA ALA A 107 2.31 4.05 -17.92
C ALA A 107 1.18 3.08 -18.33
N GLY A 108 1.51 2.03 -19.08
CA GLY A 108 0.58 0.96 -19.42
C GLY A 108 0.14 0.16 -18.20
N TYR A 109 1.07 -0.11 -17.30
CA TYR A 109 0.81 -0.83 -16.07
C TYR A 109 -0.24 -0.14 -15.17
N LEU A 110 -0.22 1.17 -15.08
CA LEU A 110 -1.24 1.94 -14.35
C LEU A 110 -2.68 1.67 -14.82
N ASN A 111 -2.85 1.47 -16.10
CA ASN A 111 -4.16 1.24 -16.71
C ASN A 111 -4.54 -0.24 -16.80
N SER A 112 -3.55 -1.14 -16.81
CA SER A 112 -3.71 -2.56 -17.11
C SER A 112 -3.05 -3.49 -16.09
N TYR A 113 -2.84 -3.03 -14.84
CA TYR A 113 -2.19 -3.81 -13.78
C TYR A 113 -2.91 -5.13 -13.44
N SER A 114 -4.19 -5.25 -13.73
CA SER A 114 -5.02 -6.46 -13.58
C SER A 114 -5.30 -7.18 -14.90
N ASP A 115 -4.81 -6.68 -16.02
CA ASP A 115 -5.01 -7.26 -17.34
C ASP A 115 -3.94 -8.34 -17.58
N PHE A 116 -4.40 -9.58 -17.71
CA PHE A 116 -3.52 -10.74 -17.92
C PHE A 116 -2.73 -10.62 -19.22
N GLU A 117 -3.35 -10.20 -20.33
CA GLU A 117 -2.65 -10.09 -21.63
C GLU A 117 -1.52 -9.05 -21.57
N PHE A 118 -1.73 -7.94 -20.84
CA PHE A 118 -0.67 -6.96 -20.63
C PHE A 118 0.49 -7.53 -19.80
N ILE A 119 0.18 -8.21 -18.70
CA ILE A 119 1.17 -8.79 -17.78
C ILE A 119 1.98 -9.91 -18.47
N GLU A 120 1.32 -10.75 -19.26
CA GLU A 120 1.96 -11.86 -19.99
C GLU A 120 3.02 -11.38 -21.00
N ASN A 121 2.84 -10.19 -21.56
CA ASN A 121 3.77 -9.59 -22.53
C ASN A 121 4.95 -8.85 -21.88
N LEU A 122 4.99 -8.72 -20.55
CA LEU A 122 6.12 -8.08 -19.86
C LEU A 122 7.37 -8.98 -19.87
N PRO A 123 8.57 -8.38 -19.90
CA PRO A 123 9.80 -9.11 -19.62
C PRO A 123 9.71 -9.77 -18.25
N ARG A 124 10.19 -11.01 -18.15
CA ARG A 124 10.09 -11.81 -16.92
C ARG A 124 11.35 -12.58 -16.67
N PHE A 125 11.62 -12.86 -15.40
CA PHE A 125 12.76 -13.64 -14.94
C PHE A 125 12.40 -14.37 -13.64
N GLN A 126 13.31 -15.22 -13.18
CA GLN A 126 13.18 -15.94 -11.91
C GLN A 126 14.42 -15.74 -11.07
N LEU A 127 14.23 -15.72 -9.75
CA LEU A 127 15.32 -15.70 -8.78
C LEU A 127 15.23 -16.95 -7.91
N PRO A 128 16.15 -17.92 -8.07
CA PRO A 128 16.08 -19.22 -7.39
C PRO A 128 16.05 -19.15 -5.87
N PHE A 129 16.54 -18.06 -5.29
CA PHE A 129 16.56 -17.83 -3.85
C PHE A 129 15.29 -17.17 -3.29
N LEU A 130 14.37 -16.69 -4.14
CA LEU A 130 13.06 -16.14 -3.73
C LEU A 130 11.97 -17.22 -3.73
N LYS A 131 12.31 -18.46 -3.46
CA LYS A 131 11.43 -19.64 -3.57
C LYS A 131 10.24 -19.67 -2.64
N SER A 132 9.90 -18.64 -1.88
CA SER A 132 8.81 -18.78 -0.92
C SER A 132 7.98 -17.54 -0.72
N SER A 133 6.70 -17.80 -0.61
CA SER A 133 5.63 -17.02 0.00
C SER A 133 5.39 -15.63 -0.59
N GLY A 134 4.55 -15.60 -1.59
CA GLY A 134 3.92 -14.37 -2.09
C GLY A 134 4.41 -13.98 -3.46
N THR A 135 3.59 -13.21 -4.13
CA THR A 135 3.83 -12.72 -5.49
C THR A 135 4.86 -11.60 -5.48
N HIS A 136 5.77 -11.65 -6.46
CA HIS A 136 6.84 -10.66 -6.62
C HIS A 136 6.72 -9.97 -7.99
N ARG A 137 7.13 -8.70 -8.02
CA ARG A 137 7.35 -7.92 -9.24
C ARG A 137 8.61 -7.09 -9.14
N ALA A 138 9.19 -6.80 -10.28
CA ALA A 138 10.35 -5.94 -10.40
C ALA A 138 9.96 -4.62 -11.06
N PHE A 139 10.50 -3.51 -10.55
CA PHE A 139 10.16 -2.16 -10.99
C PHE A 139 11.44 -1.39 -11.28
N GLU A 140 11.55 -0.85 -12.47
CA GLU A 140 12.63 0.07 -12.82
C GLU A 140 12.37 1.42 -12.17
N ILE A 141 13.36 1.94 -11.42
CA ILE A 141 13.23 3.16 -10.64
C ILE A 141 13.68 4.35 -11.46
N LYS A 142 12.88 5.42 -11.41
CA LYS A 142 13.16 6.71 -12.03
C LYS A 142 13.63 7.73 -11.01
N GLY A 143 14.44 8.66 -11.48
CA GLY A 143 14.89 9.79 -10.66
C GLY A 143 15.83 9.38 -9.53
N ASP A 144 16.26 10.37 -8.78
CA ASP A 144 17.30 10.29 -7.75
C ASP A 144 16.77 10.46 -6.32
N SER A 145 15.46 10.33 -6.14
CA SER A 145 14.83 10.58 -4.83
C SER A 145 15.16 9.53 -3.76
N MET A 146 15.71 8.38 -4.16
CA MET A 146 16.03 7.27 -3.27
C MET A 146 17.51 6.87 -3.34
N LEU A 147 18.41 7.87 -3.43
CA LEU A 147 19.84 7.64 -3.35
C LEU A 147 20.22 6.91 -2.03
N PRO A 148 21.20 5.99 -2.04
CA PRO A 148 22.20 5.76 -3.12
C PRO A 148 21.73 4.87 -4.27
N LEU A 149 20.44 4.55 -4.38
CA LEU A 149 19.91 3.79 -5.48
C LEU A 149 19.78 4.69 -6.71
N ASN A 150 20.59 4.44 -7.73
CA ASN A 150 20.63 5.25 -8.95
C ASN A 150 19.41 5.01 -9.85
N PRO A 151 19.01 6.02 -10.67
CA PRO A 151 18.03 5.83 -11.72
C PRO A 151 18.38 4.65 -12.63
N GLY A 152 17.37 3.90 -13.10
CA GLY A 152 17.58 2.68 -13.89
C GLY A 152 17.85 1.42 -13.05
N SER A 153 18.00 1.54 -11.74
CA SER A 153 18.03 0.37 -10.85
C SER A 153 16.67 -0.33 -10.83
N ILE A 154 16.69 -1.65 -10.68
CA ILE A 154 15.48 -2.47 -10.63
C ILE A 154 15.25 -2.89 -9.17
N VAL A 155 14.12 -2.51 -8.60
CA VAL A 155 13.72 -2.90 -7.24
C VAL A 155 12.74 -4.06 -7.32
N ILE A 156 12.99 -5.10 -6.54
CA ILE A 156 12.13 -6.27 -6.42
C ILE A 156 11.19 -6.03 -5.24
N GLY A 157 9.90 -6.03 -5.54
CA GLY A 157 8.83 -5.86 -4.56
C GLY A 157 8.09 -7.17 -4.30
N LYS A 158 7.75 -7.39 -3.04
CA LYS A 158 6.81 -8.41 -2.58
C LYS A 158 5.45 -7.76 -2.38
N TYR A 159 4.41 -8.32 -2.98
CA TYR A 159 3.05 -7.80 -2.85
C TYR A 159 2.56 -7.81 -1.41
N LEU A 160 1.91 -6.73 -0.99
CA LEU A 160 1.18 -6.67 0.27
C LEU A 160 -0.32 -6.67 -0.02
N ASP A 161 -1.01 -7.67 0.47
CA ASP A 161 -2.46 -7.85 0.34
C ASP A 161 -3.26 -6.97 1.31
N SER A 162 -2.61 -6.48 2.40
CA SER A 162 -3.21 -5.55 3.35
C SER A 162 -2.25 -4.43 3.74
N PHE A 163 -2.78 -3.22 3.93
CA PHE A 163 -2.01 -2.07 4.46
C PHE A 163 -1.59 -2.25 5.92
N GLU A 164 -2.18 -3.19 6.65
CA GLU A 164 -1.80 -3.52 8.03
C GLU A 164 -0.39 -4.10 8.14
N TYR A 165 0.13 -4.68 7.05
CA TYR A 165 1.48 -5.21 6.97
C TYR A 165 2.55 -4.16 6.67
N ILE A 166 2.16 -2.90 6.50
CA ILE A 166 3.12 -1.80 6.31
C ILE A 166 3.89 -1.58 7.61
N LYS A 167 5.22 -1.59 7.48
CA LYS A 167 6.15 -1.34 8.58
C LYS A 167 6.77 0.04 8.41
N ASN A 168 6.82 0.80 9.50
CA ASN A 168 7.47 2.10 9.52
C ASN A 168 8.95 2.00 9.13
N ASN A 169 9.44 3.00 8.42
CA ASN A 169 10.83 3.14 7.97
C ASN A 169 11.31 2.08 6.97
N LYS A 170 10.42 1.26 6.42
CA LYS A 170 10.72 0.38 5.29
C LYS A 170 10.44 1.07 3.97
N THR A 171 11.05 0.57 2.90
CA THR A 171 10.87 1.09 1.55
C THR A 171 9.86 0.25 0.78
N TYR A 172 9.03 0.93 0.00
CA TYR A 172 7.94 0.33 -0.76
C TYR A 172 7.88 0.90 -2.17
N ILE A 173 7.49 0.05 -3.10
CA ILE A 173 7.00 0.48 -4.39
C ILE A 173 5.48 0.64 -4.25
N ILE A 174 4.96 1.80 -4.62
CA ILE A 174 3.56 2.15 -4.45
C ILE A 174 3.03 2.58 -5.81
N LEU A 175 1.97 1.92 -6.25
CA LEU A 175 1.22 2.30 -7.44
C LEU A 175 0.09 3.22 -7.02
N THR A 176 0.09 4.45 -7.51
CA THR A 176 -0.93 5.45 -7.19
C THR A 176 -1.68 5.89 -8.45
N LYS A 177 -2.88 6.45 -8.24
CA LYS A 177 -3.70 6.96 -9.35
C LYS A 177 -3.11 8.20 -10.01
N ASN A 178 -2.42 9.03 -9.22
CA ASN A 178 -1.98 10.35 -9.65
C ASN A 178 -0.49 10.39 -10.01
N ASP A 179 0.36 9.75 -9.18
CA ASP A 179 1.81 9.85 -9.31
C ASP A 179 2.43 8.65 -10.04
N GLY A 180 1.61 7.64 -10.39
CA GLY A 180 2.10 6.45 -11.05
C GLY A 180 2.79 5.47 -10.11
N VAL A 181 3.88 4.88 -10.60
CA VAL A 181 4.75 4.00 -9.82
C VAL A 181 5.79 4.85 -9.10
N ILE A 182 5.77 4.82 -7.78
CA ILE A 182 6.72 5.55 -6.92
C ILE A 182 7.44 4.58 -5.99
N TYR A 183 8.70 4.87 -5.71
CA TYR A 183 9.51 4.14 -4.74
C TYR A 183 9.91 5.08 -3.61
N LYS A 184 9.50 4.79 -2.38
CA LYS A 184 9.67 5.67 -1.21
C LYS A 184 9.81 4.87 0.08
N ARG A 185 10.37 5.50 1.10
CA ARG A 185 10.28 5.05 2.48
C ARG A 185 8.94 5.48 3.06
N VAL A 186 8.30 4.58 3.79
CA VAL A 186 6.96 4.80 4.35
C VAL A 186 7.01 4.99 5.86
N SER A 187 6.23 5.94 6.34
CA SER A 187 5.88 6.09 7.75
C SER A 187 4.36 6.26 7.86
N LEU A 188 3.76 5.54 8.78
CA LEU A 188 2.34 5.72 9.10
C LEU A 188 2.22 6.88 10.07
N ASP A 189 1.29 7.81 9.82
CA ASP A 189 0.96 8.87 10.78
C ASP A 189 -0.22 8.46 11.68
N ASP A 190 -0.43 9.23 12.76
CA ASP A 190 -1.48 8.96 13.75
C ASP A 190 -2.91 9.13 13.19
N GLU A 191 -3.04 9.77 12.03
CA GLU A 191 -4.32 9.97 11.32
C GLU A 191 -4.64 8.85 10.33
N GLY A 192 -3.77 7.85 10.19
CA GLY A 192 -3.91 6.74 9.24
C GLY A 192 -3.60 7.13 7.80
N LYS A 193 -2.88 8.24 7.57
CA LYS A 193 -2.29 8.58 6.27
C LYS A 193 -0.91 7.97 6.14
N ILE A 194 -0.51 7.73 4.92
CA ILE A 194 0.83 7.24 4.59
C ILE A 194 1.71 8.44 4.24
N LYS A 195 2.73 8.66 5.06
CA LYS A 195 3.78 9.64 4.79
C LYS A 195 4.88 8.99 3.95
N LEU A 196 5.16 9.58 2.83
CA LEU A 196 6.19 9.17 1.87
C LEU A 196 7.44 10.02 2.07
N ILE A 197 8.56 9.34 2.27
CA ILE A 197 9.84 9.96 2.60
C ILE A 197 10.86 9.52 1.56
N SER A 198 11.57 10.48 0.99
CA SER A 198 12.70 10.24 0.10
C SER A 198 13.97 10.06 0.92
N ASP A 199 14.83 9.10 0.54
CA ASP A 199 16.15 8.95 1.19
C ASP A 199 17.09 10.09 0.76
N ASN A 200 16.87 10.70 -0.42
CA ASN A 200 17.51 11.96 -0.81
C ASN A 200 16.80 13.14 -0.11
N ILE A 201 17.50 13.78 0.82
CA ILE A 201 16.98 14.85 1.68
C ILE A 201 16.56 16.13 0.94
N ILE A 202 16.91 16.29 -0.32
CA ILE A 202 16.49 17.41 -1.15
C ILE A 202 14.97 17.39 -1.36
N TYR A 203 14.38 16.20 -1.38
CA TYR A 203 12.95 15.98 -1.58
C TYR A 203 12.20 16.02 -0.25
N LYS A 204 11.26 16.95 -0.12
CA LYS A 204 10.41 17.05 1.07
C LYS A 204 9.46 15.87 1.19
N PRO A 205 9.25 15.32 2.39
CA PRO A 205 8.22 14.32 2.63
C PRO A 205 6.81 14.87 2.33
N TYR A 206 5.93 14.01 1.85
CA TYR A 206 4.51 14.33 1.65
C TYR A 206 3.64 13.15 2.05
N SER A 207 2.35 13.39 2.26
CA SER A 207 1.40 12.35 2.67
C SER A 207 0.38 12.10 1.58
N ILE A 208 0.01 10.83 1.41
CA ILE A 208 -1.06 10.39 0.51
C ILE A 208 -2.14 9.65 1.30
N SER A 209 -3.35 9.67 0.75
CA SER A 209 -4.47 8.91 1.30
C SER A 209 -4.41 7.45 0.85
N LEU A 210 -4.83 6.52 1.72
CA LEU A 210 -4.94 5.09 1.36
C LEU A 210 -5.81 4.86 0.12
N ASN A 211 -6.81 5.71 -0.12
CA ASN A 211 -7.70 5.61 -1.29
C ASN A 211 -7.04 5.94 -2.63
N GLU A 212 -5.87 6.57 -2.60
CA GLU A 212 -5.09 6.89 -3.79
C GLU A 212 -4.19 5.72 -4.21
N ILE A 213 -3.96 4.76 -3.31
CA ILE A 213 -3.08 3.62 -3.54
C ILE A 213 -3.84 2.52 -4.26
N ILE A 214 -3.29 2.11 -5.40
CA ILE A 214 -3.78 0.97 -6.19
C ILE A 214 -3.11 -0.31 -5.72
N GLU A 215 -1.78 -0.31 -5.62
CA GLU A 215 -0.97 -1.45 -5.16
C GLU A 215 0.17 -0.97 -4.27
N ILE A 216 0.61 -1.83 -3.37
CA ILE A 216 1.79 -1.62 -2.55
C ILE A 216 2.64 -2.89 -2.50
N TRP A 217 3.95 -2.72 -2.63
CA TRP A 217 4.93 -3.79 -2.69
C TRP A 217 6.07 -3.48 -1.73
N GLU A 218 6.34 -4.35 -0.76
CA GLU A 218 7.51 -4.22 0.12
C GLU A 218 8.78 -4.46 -0.70
N ALA A 219 9.71 -3.52 -0.71
CA ALA A 219 10.98 -3.69 -1.39
C ALA A 219 11.85 -4.70 -0.61
N ILE A 220 12.22 -5.79 -1.26
CA ILE A 220 12.97 -6.90 -0.65
C ILE A 220 14.38 -7.05 -1.21
N GLY A 221 14.68 -6.42 -2.33
CA GLY A 221 15.98 -6.45 -2.98
C GLY A 221 16.04 -5.50 -4.17
N PHE A 222 17.23 -5.31 -4.69
CA PHE A 222 17.42 -4.52 -5.90
C PHE A 222 18.57 -5.06 -6.74
N TYR A 223 18.55 -4.72 -8.02
CA TYR A 223 19.65 -4.88 -8.97
C TYR A 223 20.04 -3.50 -9.51
N SER A 224 21.32 -3.21 -9.57
CA SER A 224 21.86 -1.98 -10.16
C SER A 224 22.92 -2.33 -11.18
N HIS A 225 22.91 -1.60 -12.29
CA HIS A 225 24.00 -1.67 -13.29
C HIS A 225 25.28 -1.04 -12.75
N ASP A 226 25.14 -0.08 -11.83
CA ASP A 226 26.28 0.60 -11.24
C ASP A 226 26.74 -0.14 -9.97
N LEU A 227 27.99 -0.51 -9.94
CA LEU A 227 28.61 -1.00 -8.72
C LEU A 227 28.75 0.19 -7.73
N PRO A 228 28.52 -0.06 -6.42
CA PRO A 228 28.71 0.98 -5.41
C PRO A 228 30.16 1.48 -5.48
N LYS A 229 30.31 2.77 -5.68
CA LYS A 229 31.63 3.41 -5.55
C LYS A 229 32.07 3.37 -4.11
N PRO A 230 33.38 3.19 -3.84
CA PRO A 230 33.90 3.34 -2.50
C PRO A 230 33.44 4.68 -1.91
N ASN A 231 33.09 4.68 -0.64
CA ASN A 231 32.61 5.91 0.05
C ASN A 231 33.73 6.94 0.15
N GLU A 232 34.08 7.58 -0.96
CA GLU A 232 35.01 8.72 -1.01
C GLU A 232 34.55 9.83 -0.06
N THR A 233 33.23 9.98 0.14
CA THR A 233 32.66 10.99 1.03
C THR A 233 33.04 10.78 2.49
N ILE A 234 33.14 9.54 3.00
CA ILE A 234 33.55 9.28 4.38
C ILE A 234 35.06 9.50 4.53
N HIS A 235 35.86 9.11 3.56
CA HIS A 235 37.30 9.36 3.58
C HIS A 235 37.61 10.84 3.45
N SER A 236 36.93 11.58 2.57
CA SER A 236 37.10 13.03 2.43
C SER A 236 36.60 13.78 3.66
N LEU A 237 35.46 13.41 4.26
CA LEU A 237 35.00 13.98 5.53
C LEU A 237 35.98 13.71 6.67
N LYS A 238 36.52 12.51 6.77
CA LYS A 238 37.53 12.18 7.78
C LYS A 238 38.78 13.07 7.62
N SER A 239 39.29 13.23 6.41
CA SER A 239 40.43 14.10 6.15
C SER A 239 40.16 15.58 6.45
N VAL A 240 38.95 16.07 6.16
CA VAL A 240 38.55 17.45 6.51
C VAL A 240 38.45 17.62 8.03
N VAL A 241 37.88 16.66 8.75
CA VAL A 241 37.81 16.69 10.22
C VAL A 241 39.22 16.64 10.84
N GLU A 242 40.12 15.80 10.33
CA GLU A 242 41.52 15.72 10.79
C GLU A 242 42.27 17.04 10.53
N ASN A 243 42.04 17.71 9.38
CA ASN A 243 42.63 19.02 9.10
C ASN A 243 42.09 20.09 10.04
N ILE A 244 40.77 20.17 10.26
CA ILE A 244 40.15 21.10 11.21
C ILE A 244 40.72 20.88 12.63
N GLN A 245 40.89 19.63 13.04
CA GLN A 245 41.46 19.30 14.35
C GLN A 245 42.90 19.76 14.49
N SER A 246 43.71 19.57 13.45
CA SER A 246 45.10 20.07 13.39
C SER A 246 45.17 21.59 13.47
N ASP A 247 44.25 22.28 12.76
CA ASP A 247 44.20 23.76 12.78
C ASP A 247 43.81 24.31 14.16
N ILE A 248 42.83 23.65 14.84
CA ILE A 248 42.45 24.01 16.21
C ILE A 248 43.60 23.81 17.18
N ASP A 249 44.36 22.73 17.07
CA ASP A 249 45.49 22.46 17.93
C ASP A 249 46.64 23.46 17.70
N SER A 250 46.85 23.85 16.45
CA SER A 250 47.83 24.92 16.09
C SER A 250 47.43 26.28 16.66
N ILE A 251 46.13 26.63 16.67
CA ILE A 251 45.64 27.87 17.26
C ILE A 251 45.77 27.82 18.80
N LYS A 252 45.42 26.73 19.43
CA LYS A 252 45.57 26.56 20.88
C LYS A 252 47.02 26.75 21.33
N ASN A 253 47.97 26.15 20.59
CA ASN A 253 49.41 26.27 20.91
C ASN A 253 49.98 27.69 20.67
N LYS A 254 49.31 28.54 19.90
CA LYS A 254 49.69 29.95 19.69
C LYS A 254 49.12 30.92 20.73
N ILE A 255 48.10 30.48 21.47
CA ILE A 255 47.42 31.29 22.49
C ILE A 255 47.91 30.93 23.91
N SER A 256 48.54 29.78 24.08
CA SER A 256 49.22 29.38 25.31
C SER A 256 50.64 29.86 25.34
#